data_745255582218785e176ca8110769de8e
#
_entry.id   745255582218785e176ca8110769de8e
#
_cell.length_a   1.000
_cell.length_b   1.000
_cell.length_c   1.000
_cell.angle_alpha   90.00
_cell.angle_beta   90.00
_cell.angle_gamma   90.00
#
_symmetry.space_group_name_H-M   'P 1'
#
loop_
_entity.id
_entity.type
_entity.pdbx_description
1 polymer ?
#
loop_
_entity_poly.entity_id
_entity_poly.type
_entity_poly.pdbx_seq_one_letter_code
_entity_poly.pdbx_strand_id
1 'polypeptide(L)'
;ASEDELVTEAAAAKALSVTAFERKRPSRKPFPDHLPRERIVVPAPCSCPACGSSRLAKLGEDITETLEVIPRSWKVTQTVREKFSCRDCEKITQPPAPFHVLPRGWAGPSFLAMLLFEKYGQHQPLNRQAERFAREGVPLSTSTLGDQVGGGAHALLPIYRLIEAHVLAAERLHGDDTTVPVLAKGKTDTARLWVYVRDDKPFAGADPPAALFHYSGDRRGEHPQAHLASWSGILQADAYGGYGELYREGRMPGPIFEAGCFAHARRKFFELADVEGAARKKSRGERSGVIYPIALEAVQRIDALFDIERAVNGSSAAERLALRQEQSASLLAELHAWLTEQLGKLSRNHDLAKAINYMLRRWAAFSRFLDDGRVCLTNNAAERALRCVPLGRK
;
A
#
# COMPACT_ATOMS: atom_id res chain seq x y z
N ALA A 1 24.55 -25.38 -32.64
CA ALA A 1 24.21 -24.55 -31.48
C ALA A 1 22.70 -24.50 -31.35
N SER A 2 22.17 -24.78 -30.16
CA SER A 2 20.73 -24.68 -29.89
C SER A 2 20.30 -23.20 -29.83
N GLU A 3 19.04 -22.90 -30.11
CA GLU A 3 18.50 -21.53 -29.99
C GLU A 3 18.80 -20.90 -28.62
N ASP A 4 18.83 -21.69 -27.56
CA ASP A 4 19.18 -21.26 -26.19
C ASP A 4 20.66 -20.84 -26.04
N GLU A 5 21.59 -21.47 -26.79
CA GLU A 5 23.01 -21.07 -26.79
C GLU A 5 23.21 -19.73 -27.50
N LEU A 6 22.48 -19.49 -28.59
CA LEU A 6 22.54 -18.22 -29.34
C LEU A 6 21.91 -17.06 -28.53
N VAL A 7 20.85 -17.31 -27.74
CA VAL A 7 20.24 -16.33 -26.87
C VAL A 7 21.16 -15.99 -25.70
N THR A 8 21.87 -16.97 -25.12
CA THR A 8 22.83 -16.76 -24.04
C THR A 8 24.10 -16.04 -24.52
N GLU A 9 24.61 -16.33 -25.72
CA GLU A 9 25.71 -15.59 -26.31
C GLU A 9 25.36 -14.16 -26.69
N ALA A 10 24.14 -13.90 -27.21
CA ALA A 10 23.66 -12.56 -27.49
C ALA A 10 23.43 -11.72 -26.20
N ALA A 11 22.99 -12.35 -25.10
CA ALA A 11 22.89 -11.72 -23.80
C ALA A 11 24.27 -11.42 -23.19
N ALA A 12 25.24 -12.31 -23.33
CA ALA A 12 26.61 -12.11 -22.88
C ALA A 12 27.33 -11.02 -23.69
N ALA A 13 27.11 -10.96 -24.99
CA ALA A 13 27.68 -9.91 -25.86
C ALA A 13 27.11 -8.53 -25.55
N LYS A 14 25.82 -8.42 -25.18
CA LYS A 14 25.22 -7.16 -24.68
C LYS A 14 25.78 -6.73 -23.34
N ALA A 15 26.17 -7.65 -22.46
CA ALA A 15 26.76 -7.33 -21.15
C ALA A 15 28.20 -6.80 -21.23
N LEU A 16 28.93 -7.12 -22.30
CA LEU A 16 30.35 -6.75 -22.51
C LEU A 16 30.56 -5.35 -23.11
N SER A 17 29.53 -4.68 -23.61
CA SER A 17 29.64 -3.38 -24.31
C SER A 17 29.27 -2.14 -23.49
N VAL A 18 29.19 -2.22 -22.17
CA VAL A 18 28.99 -1.03 -21.32
C VAL A 18 30.35 -0.42 -21.02
N THR A 19 30.79 0.53 -21.86
CA THR A 19 31.90 1.44 -21.56
C THR A 19 31.63 2.17 -20.23
N ALA A 20 32.67 2.32 -19.42
CA ALA A 20 32.61 3.03 -18.14
C ALA A 20 31.98 4.41 -18.35
N PHE A 21 30.79 4.62 -17.75
CA PHE A 21 30.04 5.85 -17.83
C PHE A 21 30.38 6.72 -16.61
N GLU A 22 31.19 7.76 -16.81
CA GLU A 22 31.34 8.80 -15.78
C GLU A 22 30.03 9.56 -15.62
N ARG A 23 29.39 9.41 -14.45
CA ARG A 23 28.22 10.23 -14.06
C ARG A 23 28.67 11.67 -13.89
N LYS A 24 28.54 12.48 -14.93
CA LYS A 24 28.54 13.94 -14.74
C LYS A 24 27.36 14.30 -13.86
N ARG A 25 27.60 15.09 -12.79
CA ARG A 25 26.50 15.66 -11.99
C ARG A 25 25.60 16.44 -12.94
N PRO A 26 24.29 16.11 -13.03
CA PRO A 26 23.40 16.86 -13.91
C PRO A 26 23.35 18.32 -13.45
N SER A 27 23.79 19.25 -14.31
CA SER A 27 23.54 20.66 -14.07
C SER A 27 22.04 20.92 -14.27
N ARG A 28 21.39 21.62 -13.33
CA ARG A 28 20.02 22.08 -13.51
C ARG A 28 19.95 22.92 -14.79
N LYS A 29 19.15 22.45 -15.77
CA LYS A 29 18.80 23.30 -16.90
C LYS A 29 17.76 24.33 -16.43
N PRO A 30 17.87 25.61 -16.86
CA PRO A 30 16.85 26.60 -16.56
C PRO A 30 15.48 26.14 -17.10
N PHE A 31 14.40 26.62 -16.47
CA PHE A 31 13.07 26.38 -17.01
C PHE A 31 12.89 27.08 -18.37
N PRO A 32 12.10 26.48 -19.30
CA PRO A 32 11.89 27.07 -20.62
C PRO A 32 11.35 28.50 -20.57
N ASP A 33 11.89 29.40 -21.42
CA ASP A 33 11.57 30.83 -21.40
C ASP A 33 10.11 31.15 -21.81
N HIS A 34 9.47 30.24 -22.57
CA HIS A 34 8.07 30.40 -22.99
C HIS A 34 7.04 30.21 -21.87
N LEU A 35 7.45 29.67 -20.67
CA LEU A 35 6.55 29.50 -19.55
C LEU A 35 6.28 30.87 -18.88
N PRO A 36 5.02 31.18 -18.52
CA PRO A 36 4.71 32.42 -17.81
C PRO A 36 5.40 32.41 -16.42
N ARG A 37 5.99 33.56 -16.08
CA ARG A 37 6.67 33.74 -14.81
C ARG A 37 5.91 34.75 -13.96
N GLU A 38 5.50 34.33 -12.79
CA GLU A 38 4.94 35.21 -11.77
C GLU A 38 6.06 35.59 -10.80
N ARG A 39 6.33 36.89 -10.65
CA ARG A 39 7.38 37.38 -9.77
C ARG A 39 6.78 37.80 -8.44
N ILE A 40 7.17 37.08 -7.39
CA ILE A 40 6.79 37.38 -6.00
C ILE A 40 8.00 37.94 -5.29
N VAL A 41 7.94 39.21 -4.90
CA VAL A 41 8.99 39.88 -4.15
C VAL A 41 8.72 39.73 -2.67
N VAL A 42 9.63 39.11 -1.93
CA VAL A 42 9.53 39.02 -0.47
C VAL A 42 9.92 40.38 0.12
N PRO A 43 9.07 40.98 0.97
CA PRO A 43 9.34 42.31 1.54
C PRO A 43 10.70 42.38 2.22
N ALA A 44 11.42 43.49 1.97
CA ALA A 44 12.68 43.75 2.64
C ALA A 44 12.48 43.97 4.15
N PRO A 45 13.47 43.65 5.01
CA PRO A 45 13.39 44.00 6.41
C PRO A 45 13.38 45.53 6.57
N CYS A 46 12.57 46.04 7.50
CA CYS A 46 12.44 47.48 7.77
C CYS A 46 13.68 48.04 8.47
N SER A 47 14.48 47.17 9.12
CA SER A 47 15.71 47.55 9.83
C SER A 47 16.76 46.44 9.75
N CYS A 48 18.02 46.82 9.92
CA CYS A 48 19.14 45.87 10.00
C CYS A 48 19.01 45.00 11.25
N PRO A 49 18.89 43.66 11.13
CA PRO A 49 18.77 42.77 12.29
C PRO A 49 20.02 42.73 13.19
N ALA A 50 21.14 43.28 12.74
CA ALA A 50 22.37 43.30 13.51
C ALA A 50 22.54 44.57 14.34
N CYS A 51 22.09 45.75 13.86
CA CYS A 51 22.30 47.04 14.55
C CYS A 51 21.03 47.90 14.67
N GLY A 52 19.87 47.44 14.17
CA GLY A 52 18.59 48.17 14.26
C GLY A 52 18.44 49.35 13.29
N SER A 53 19.47 49.73 12.51
CA SER A 53 19.41 50.86 11.60
C SER A 53 18.45 50.66 10.45
N SER A 54 17.68 51.70 10.10
CA SER A 54 16.77 51.69 8.92
C SER A 54 17.48 52.09 7.61
N ARG A 55 18.81 52.43 7.67
CA ARG A 55 19.59 52.81 6.47
C ARG A 55 20.10 51.62 5.70
N LEU A 56 19.16 50.89 5.06
CA LEU A 56 19.45 49.74 4.22
C LEU A 56 19.56 50.15 2.75
N ALA A 57 20.58 49.65 2.06
CA ALA A 57 20.75 49.83 0.62
C ALA A 57 20.68 48.45 -0.07
N LYS A 58 19.93 48.37 -1.16
CA LYS A 58 19.81 47.15 -1.96
C LYS A 58 21.14 46.79 -2.59
N LEU A 59 21.64 45.58 -2.37
CA LEU A 59 22.91 45.07 -2.90
C LEU A 59 22.71 44.16 -4.13
N GLY A 60 21.60 43.42 -4.14
CA GLY A 60 21.30 42.46 -5.21
C GLY A 60 20.03 41.68 -4.93
N GLU A 61 19.80 40.65 -5.71
CA GLU A 61 18.64 39.76 -5.59
C GLU A 61 19.11 38.30 -5.72
N ASP A 62 18.57 37.42 -4.90
CA ASP A 62 18.61 35.98 -5.13
C ASP A 62 17.25 35.55 -5.67
N ILE A 63 17.24 34.98 -6.88
CA ILE A 63 16.02 34.51 -7.54
C ILE A 63 15.97 32.98 -7.41
N THR A 64 14.91 32.50 -6.79
CA THR A 64 14.60 31.07 -6.72
C THR A 64 13.37 30.80 -7.58
N GLU A 65 13.49 29.89 -8.54
CA GLU A 65 12.38 29.50 -9.40
C GLU A 65 11.77 28.19 -8.93
N THR A 66 10.43 28.15 -8.83
CA THR A 66 9.63 26.95 -8.55
C THR A 66 8.66 26.73 -9.71
N LEU A 67 8.49 25.45 -10.10
CA LEU A 67 7.54 25.09 -11.13
C LEU A 67 6.19 24.77 -10.50
N GLU A 68 5.15 25.51 -10.91
CA GLU A 68 3.77 25.31 -10.49
C GLU A 68 2.91 24.86 -11.65
N VAL A 69 1.81 24.11 -11.37
CA VAL A 69 0.82 23.72 -12.37
C VAL A 69 -0.49 24.44 -12.12
N ILE A 70 -0.99 25.08 -13.17
CA ILE A 70 -2.39 25.51 -13.26
C ILE A 70 -3.10 24.43 -14.11
N PRO A 71 -4.34 24.02 -13.80
CA PRO A 71 -5.01 23.01 -14.62
C PRO A 71 -4.87 23.29 -16.11
N ARG A 72 -4.17 22.39 -16.82
CA ARG A 72 -3.81 22.46 -18.24
C ARG A 72 -2.82 23.56 -18.65
N SER A 73 -2.11 24.18 -17.71
CA SER A 73 -1.02 25.12 -18.02
C SER A 73 0.09 25.01 -16.98
N TRP A 74 1.30 25.42 -17.40
CA TRP A 74 2.48 25.48 -16.54
C TRP A 74 2.82 26.93 -16.25
N LYS A 75 3.21 27.22 -15.02
CA LYS A 75 3.80 28.52 -14.66
C LYS A 75 5.08 28.33 -13.87
N VAL A 76 5.99 29.29 -14.03
CA VAL A 76 7.19 29.40 -13.19
C VAL A 76 6.98 30.54 -12.20
N THR A 77 7.09 30.26 -10.91
CA THR A 77 7.03 31.26 -9.85
C THR A 77 8.46 31.65 -9.47
N GLN A 78 8.82 32.92 -9.72
CA GLN A 78 10.13 33.47 -9.32
C GLN A 78 9.98 34.15 -7.96
N THR A 79 10.59 33.58 -6.93
CA THR A 79 10.66 34.21 -5.60
C THR A 79 11.94 35.02 -5.51
N VAL A 80 11.79 36.35 -5.45
CA VAL A 80 12.90 37.30 -5.40
C VAL A 80 13.12 37.74 -3.97
N ARG A 81 14.31 37.53 -3.47
CA ARG A 81 14.76 38.00 -2.17
C ARG A 81 15.88 39.02 -2.36
N GLU A 82 15.56 40.28 -2.14
CA GLU A 82 16.53 41.36 -2.29
C GLU A 82 17.57 41.32 -1.18
N LYS A 83 18.81 41.61 -1.53
CA LYS A 83 19.92 41.73 -0.59
C LYS A 83 20.21 43.21 -0.35
N PHE A 84 20.36 43.57 0.92
CA PHE A 84 20.66 44.94 1.35
C PHE A 84 21.96 44.97 2.16
N SER A 85 22.79 46.00 1.95
CA SER A 85 23.86 46.32 2.86
C SER A 85 23.42 47.40 3.81
N CYS A 86 23.72 47.26 5.11
CA CYS A 86 23.53 48.33 6.08
C CYS A 86 24.68 49.33 5.94
N ARG A 87 24.37 50.60 5.71
CA ARG A 87 25.39 51.64 5.57
C ARG A 87 26.07 52.01 6.90
N ASP A 88 25.50 51.60 8.03
CA ASP A 88 26.04 51.93 9.36
C ASP A 88 26.93 50.80 9.90
N CYS A 89 26.64 49.54 9.65
CA CYS A 89 27.44 48.42 10.15
C CYS A 89 27.98 47.50 9.01
N GLU A 90 27.79 47.85 7.74
CA GLU A 90 28.29 47.18 6.53
C GLU A 90 27.85 45.70 6.39
N LYS A 91 26.97 45.22 7.27
CA LYS A 91 26.47 43.86 7.21
C LYS A 91 25.43 43.71 6.10
N ILE A 92 25.51 42.59 5.38
CA ILE A 92 24.53 42.20 4.40
C ILE A 92 23.33 41.55 5.11
N THR A 93 22.15 41.98 4.77
CA THR A 93 20.88 41.39 5.25
C THR A 93 19.99 41.00 4.06
N GLN A 94 19.27 39.92 4.23
CA GLN A 94 18.32 39.39 3.27
C GLN A 94 17.17 38.75 4.02
N PRO A 95 15.90 38.86 3.53
CA PRO A 95 14.81 38.14 4.15
C PRO A 95 15.05 36.61 4.10
N PRO A 96 14.55 35.84 5.08
CA PRO A 96 14.66 34.39 5.05
C PRO A 96 13.99 33.82 3.80
N ALA A 97 14.47 32.66 3.34
CA ALA A 97 13.79 31.95 2.26
C ALA A 97 12.39 31.53 2.70
N PRO A 98 11.36 31.67 1.85
CA PRO A 98 10.05 31.15 2.15
C PRO A 98 10.10 29.63 2.32
N PHE A 99 9.11 29.10 3.02
CA PHE A 99 8.98 27.65 3.18
C PHE A 99 8.86 26.98 1.80
N HIS A 100 9.60 25.91 1.60
CA HIS A 100 9.53 25.08 0.42
C HIS A 100 9.35 23.63 0.85
N VAL A 101 8.41 22.88 0.22
CA VAL A 101 8.09 21.49 0.57
C VAL A 101 9.34 20.62 0.56
N LEU A 102 10.19 20.80 -0.46
CA LEU A 102 11.47 20.11 -0.58
C LEU A 102 12.61 21.11 -0.43
N PRO A 103 13.49 20.97 0.58
CA PRO A 103 14.66 21.86 0.74
C PRO A 103 15.47 21.90 -0.56
N ARG A 104 15.79 23.10 -1.05
CA ARG A 104 16.49 23.34 -2.33
C ARG A 104 15.75 22.74 -3.54
N GLY A 105 14.46 22.39 -3.39
CA GLY A 105 13.61 21.90 -4.47
C GLY A 105 13.26 23.00 -5.48
N TRP A 106 12.76 22.59 -6.62
CA TRP A 106 12.21 23.46 -7.66
C TRP A 106 10.73 23.16 -7.92
N ALA A 107 10.22 22.03 -7.40
CA ALA A 107 8.85 21.60 -7.58
C ALA A 107 7.94 22.32 -6.58
N GLY A 108 6.99 23.08 -7.07
CA GLY A 108 5.97 23.72 -6.25
C GLY A 108 4.96 22.70 -5.70
N PRO A 109 4.20 23.06 -4.63
CA PRO A 109 3.28 22.13 -3.97
C PRO A 109 2.19 21.61 -4.90
N SER A 110 1.65 22.39 -5.83
CA SER A 110 0.62 21.92 -6.76
C SER A 110 1.18 20.93 -7.78
N PHE A 111 2.44 21.10 -8.22
CA PHE A 111 3.12 20.12 -9.07
C PHE A 111 3.35 18.81 -8.33
N LEU A 112 3.84 18.87 -7.09
CA LEU A 112 4.06 17.67 -6.25
C LEU A 112 2.75 16.93 -6.00
N ALA A 113 1.67 17.63 -5.66
CA ALA A 113 0.34 17.07 -5.46
C ALA A 113 -0.17 16.36 -6.72
N MET A 114 -0.04 17.00 -7.90
CA MET A 114 -0.40 16.41 -9.18
C MET A 114 0.41 15.15 -9.47
N LEU A 115 1.74 15.20 -9.32
CA LEU A 115 2.64 14.08 -9.58
C LEU A 115 2.30 12.85 -8.72
N LEU A 116 2.05 13.07 -7.43
CA LEU A 116 1.67 12.02 -6.49
C LEU A 116 0.27 11.47 -6.79
N PHE A 117 -0.72 12.35 -7.03
CA PHE A 117 -2.08 11.94 -7.34
C PHE A 117 -2.15 11.14 -8.64
N GLU A 118 -1.47 11.57 -9.69
CA GLU A 118 -1.44 10.83 -10.95
C GLU A 118 -0.77 9.47 -10.80
N LYS A 119 0.32 9.39 -10.01
CA LYS A 119 1.00 8.12 -9.78
C LYS A 119 0.17 7.15 -8.94
N TYR A 120 -0.38 7.58 -7.82
CA TYR A 120 -1.00 6.71 -6.82
C TYR A 120 -2.53 6.71 -6.87
N GLY A 121 -3.14 7.81 -7.27
CA GLY A 121 -4.60 7.92 -7.41
C GLY A 121 -5.10 7.53 -8.81
N GLN A 122 -4.36 7.90 -9.87
CA GLN A 122 -4.71 7.60 -11.25
C GLN A 122 -3.91 6.44 -11.85
N HIS A 123 -3.02 5.81 -11.07
CA HIS A 123 -2.17 4.69 -11.49
C HIS A 123 -1.30 4.96 -12.72
N GLN A 124 -0.99 6.24 -12.99
CA GLN A 124 -0.17 6.62 -14.12
C GLN A 124 1.33 6.46 -13.82
N PRO A 125 2.06 5.59 -14.52
CA PRO A 125 3.50 5.40 -14.28
C PRO A 125 4.30 6.68 -14.57
N LEU A 126 5.43 6.87 -13.89
CA LEU A 126 6.26 8.08 -14.05
C LEU A 126 6.78 8.29 -15.46
N ASN A 127 7.06 7.21 -16.22
CA ASN A 127 7.47 7.34 -17.62
C ASN A 127 6.36 7.93 -18.49
N ARG A 128 5.09 7.58 -18.27
CA ARG A 128 3.96 8.16 -18.98
C ARG A 128 3.72 9.63 -18.62
N GLN A 129 3.92 9.97 -17.34
CA GLN A 129 3.89 11.36 -16.91
C GLN A 129 5.03 12.16 -17.56
N ALA A 130 6.26 11.63 -17.60
CA ALA A 130 7.41 12.26 -18.25
C ALA A 130 7.16 12.50 -19.76
N GLU A 131 6.61 11.49 -20.47
CA GLU A 131 6.23 11.62 -21.89
C GLU A 131 5.21 12.74 -22.11
N ARG A 132 4.19 12.84 -21.22
CA ARG A 132 3.18 13.90 -21.30
C ARG A 132 3.80 15.27 -21.03
N PHE A 133 4.57 15.43 -19.96
CA PHE A 133 5.23 16.70 -19.62
C PHE A 133 6.15 17.17 -20.76
N ALA A 134 6.86 16.25 -21.40
CA ALA A 134 7.69 16.60 -22.57
C ALA A 134 6.86 17.13 -23.73
N ARG A 135 5.67 16.55 -24.02
CA ARG A 135 4.75 17.07 -25.05
C ARG A 135 4.16 18.44 -24.68
N GLU A 136 4.02 18.72 -23.39
CA GLU A 136 3.57 20.01 -22.87
C GLU A 136 4.71 21.05 -22.80
N GLY A 137 5.91 20.72 -23.28
CA GLY A 137 7.08 21.61 -23.31
C GLY A 137 7.91 21.65 -22.02
N VAL A 138 7.65 20.72 -21.08
CA VAL A 138 8.39 20.62 -19.82
C VAL A 138 9.07 19.24 -19.73
N PRO A 139 10.21 19.02 -20.40
CA PRO A 139 10.89 17.74 -20.41
C PRO A 139 11.55 17.45 -19.06
N LEU A 140 11.00 16.49 -18.31
CA LEU A 140 11.51 16.01 -17.04
C LEU A 140 11.88 14.53 -17.16
N SER A 141 13.04 14.14 -16.60
CA SER A 141 13.46 12.74 -16.61
C SER A 141 12.65 11.91 -15.58
N THR A 142 12.47 10.62 -15.86
CA THR A 142 11.81 9.70 -14.92
C THR A 142 12.54 9.64 -13.56
N SER A 143 13.88 9.75 -13.55
CA SER A 143 14.66 9.81 -12.31
C SER A 143 14.35 11.08 -11.51
N THR A 144 14.28 12.24 -12.18
CA THR A 144 13.88 13.50 -11.55
C THR A 144 12.48 13.40 -10.92
N LEU A 145 11.52 12.81 -11.64
CA LEU A 145 10.17 12.60 -11.10
C LEU A 145 10.19 11.63 -9.92
N GLY A 146 11.02 10.57 -9.96
CA GLY A 146 11.22 9.66 -8.83
C GLY A 146 11.74 10.36 -7.57
N ASP A 147 12.72 11.25 -7.72
CA ASP A 147 13.27 12.05 -6.62
C ASP A 147 12.18 12.97 -6.02
N GLN A 148 11.34 13.61 -6.87
CA GLN A 148 10.23 14.44 -6.39
C GLN A 148 9.16 13.61 -5.65
N VAL A 149 8.86 12.39 -6.12
CA VAL A 149 7.95 11.46 -5.43
C VAL A 149 8.51 11.10 -4.04
N GLY A 150 9.80 10.76 -3.96
CA GLY A 150 10.46 10.45 -2.68
C GLY A 150 10.42 11.63 -1.70
N GLY A 151 10.74 12.83 -2.18
CA GLY A 151 10.67 14.04 -1.38
C GLY A 151 9.24 14.37 -0.92
N GLY A 152 8.26 14.25 -1.82
CA GLY A 152 6.84 14.45 -1.50
C GLY A 152 6.34 13.43 -0.46
N ALA A 153 6.75 12.17 -0.56
CA ALA A 153 6.44 11.15 0.43
C ALA A 153 7.03 11.51 1.81
N HIS A 154 8.27 12.01 1.84
CA HIS A 154 8.89 12.48 3.09
C HIS A 154 8.11 13.66 3.71
N ALA A 155 7.67 14.61 2.90
CA ALA A 155 6.88 15.75 3.38
C ALA A 155 5.51 15.32 3.95
N LEU A 156 4.94 14.22 3.46
CA LEU A 156 3.68 13.64 3.95
C LEU A 156 3.86 12.72 5.18
N LEU A 157 5.09 12.45 5.60
CA LEU A 157 5.38 11.55 6.72
C LEU A 157 4.63 11.90 8.02
N PRO A 158 4.42 13.18 8.42
CA PRO A 158 3.61 13.50 9.60
C PRO A 158 2.16 12.99 9.50
N ILE A 159 1.53 13.11 8.31
CA ILE A 159 0.18 12.58 8.06
C ILE A 159 0.18 11.06 8.09
N TYR A 160 1.19 10.43 7.49
CA TYR A 160 1.37 8.97 7.54
C TYR A 160 1.42 8.46 8.98
N ARG A 161 2.19 9.15 9.87
CA ARG A 161 2.27 8.78 11.29
C ARG A 161 0.97 8.94 12.05
N LEU A 162 0.13 9.92 11.70
CA LEU A 162 -1.21 10.05 12.27
C LEU A 162 -2.12 8.89 11.84
N ILE A 163 -2.05 8.49 10.57
CA ILE A 163 -2.77 7.30 10.07
C ILE A 163 -2.26 6.04 10.77
N GLU A 164 -0.95 5.88 10.91
CA GLU A 164 -0.32 4.76 11.62
C GLU A 164 -0.81 4.67 13.07
N ALA A 165 -0.77 5.77 13.80
CA ALA A 165 -1.26 5.84 15.18
C ALA A 165 -2.76 5.49 15.26
N HIS A 166 -3.58 5.99 14.33
CA HIS A 166 -5.00 5.69 14.27
C HIS A 166 -5.27 4.21 13.97
N VAL A 167 -4.56 3.62 13.01
CA VAL A 167 -4.72 2.20 12.65
C VAL A 167 -4.27 1.30 13.79
N LEU A 168 -3.10 1.58 14.39
CA LEU A 168 -2.57 0.78 15.50
C LEU A 168 -3.28 1.00 16.84
N ALA A 169 -4.19 1.98 16.95
CA ALA A 169 -5.09 2.12 18.09
C ALA A 169 -6.28 1.14 18.05
N ALA A 170 -6.51 0.45 16.93
CA ALA A 170 -7.61 -0.50 16.79
C ALA A 170 -7.32 -1.78 17.58
N GLU A 171 -8.36 -2.33 18.21
CA GLU A 171 -8.30 -3.61 18.92
C GLU A 171 -8.37 -4.83 17.97
N ARG A 172 -8.81 -4.61 16.72
CA ARG A 172 -8.83 -5.59 15.66
C ARG A 172 -8.31 -4.98 14.36
N LEU A 173 -7.38 -5.66 13.70
CA LEU A 173 -6.84 -5.30 12.39
C LEU A 173 -7.09 -6.40 11.37
N HIS A 174 -7.29 -6.00 10.14
CA HIS A 174 -7.13 -6.87 8.97
C HIS A 174 -5.71 -6.75 8.45
N GLY A 175 -5.05 -7.87 8.17
CA GLY A 175 -3.69 -7.93 7.62
C GLY A 175 -3.62 -8.74 6.33
N ASP A 176 -2.87 -8.26 5.35
CA ASP A 176 -2.62 -8.97 4.09
C ASP A 176 -1.35 -8.45 3.42
N ASP A 177 -0.85 -9.16 2.40
CA ASP A 177 0.29 -8.72 1.62
C ASP A 177 0.11 -8.97 0.12
N THR A 178 0.79 -8.17 -0.70
CA THR A 178 0.82 -8.38 -2.15
C THR A 178 2.23 -8.20 -2.70
N THR A 179 2.51 -8.86 -3.83
CA THR A 179 3.79 -8.70 -4.53
C THR A 179 3.90 -7.31 -5.15
N VAL A 180 5.11 -6.74 -5.15
CA VAL A 180 5.46 -5.51 -5.87
C VAL A 180 6.70 -5.76 -6.70
N PRO A 181 6.64 -5.62 -8.04
CA PRO A 181 7.82 -5.72 -8.88
C PRO A 181 8.72 -4.49 -8.67
N VAL A 182 10.00 -4.72 -8.43
CA VAL A 182 11.00 -3.67 -8.24
C VAL A 182 12.10 -3.84 -9.27
N LEU A 183 12.41 -2.74 -9.97
CA LEU A 183 13.50 -2.75 -10.95
C LEU A 183 14.84 -2.92 -10.24
N ALA A 184 15.60 -3.91 -10.69
CA ALA A 184 16.97 -4.17 -10.27
C ALA A 184 17.90 -4.22 -11.49
N LYS A 185 19.22 -4.23 -11.29
CA LYS A 185 20.18 -4.27 -12.40
C LYS A 185 20.01 -5.57 -13.21
N GLY A 186 19.52 -5.45 -14.44
CA GLY A 186 19.36 -6.57 -15.38
C GLY A 186 18.19 -7.52 -15.07
N LYS A 187 17.36 -7.23 -14.04
CA LYS A 187 16.21 -8.07 -13.65
C LYS A 187 15.11 -7.27 -12.96
N THR A 188 14.03 -7.95 -12.66
CA THR A 188 13.00 -7.45 -11.76
C THR A 188 12.96 -8.32 -10.50
N ASP A 189 13.16 -7.73 -9.35
CA ASP A 189 12.99 -8.41 -8.06
C ASP A 189 11.53 -8.32 -7.60
N THR A 190 11.09 -9.33 -6.81
CA THR A 190 9.75 -9.37 -6.25
C THR A 190 9.80 -8.97 -4.78
N ALA A 191 9.40 -7.74 -4.50
CA ALA A 191 9.21 -7.23 -3.16
C ALA A 191 7.76 -7.42 -2.67
N ARG A 192 7.45 -6.96 -1.48
CA ARG A 192 6.13 -7.05 -0.84
C ARG A 192 5.64 -5.69 -0.36
N LEU A 193 4.35 -5.53 -0.45
CA LEU A 193 3.61 -4.46 0.22
C LEU A 193 2.62 -5.11 1.18
N TRP A 194 2.80 -4.84 2.46
CA TRP A 194 1.94 -5.27 3.55
C TRP A 194 0.89 -4.20 3.80
N VAL A 195 -0.30 -4.61 4.19
CA VAL A 195 -1.38 -3.71 4.58
C VAL A 195 -1.96 -4.14 5.92
N TYR A 196 -2.22 -3.15 6.77
CA TYR A 196 -3.01 -3.30 7.99
C TYR A 196 -4.18 -2.33 7.92
N VAL A 197 -5.38 -2.85 8.12
CA VAL A 197 -6.61 -2.07 7.94
C VAL A 197 -7.43 -2.08 9.21
N ARG A 198 -7.75 -0.89 9.71
CA ARG A 198 -8.83 -0.65 10.64
C ARG A 198 -10.12 -0.46 9.85
N ASP A 199 -11.14 -1.25 10.12
CA ASP A 199 -12.48 -1.08 9.57
C ASP A 199 -13.51 -1.54 10.61
N ASP A 200 -13.95 -0.61 11.43
CA ASP A 200 -14.84 -0.89 12.56
C ASP A 200 -16.33 -0.83 12.17
N LYS A 201 -16.65 -0.44 10.93
CA LYS A 201 -18.03 -0.35 10.42
C LYS A 201 -18.83 -1.65 10.53
N PRO A 202 -18.26 -2.85 10.27
CA PRO A 202 -19.01 -4.10 10.37
C PRO A 202 -19.61 -4.38 11.76
N PHE A 203 -19.08 -3.78 12.82
CA PHE A 203 -19.61 -3.90 14.19
C PHE A 203 -20.03 -2.55 14.80
N ALA A 204 -20.49 -1.63 13.95
CA ALA A 204 -20.97 -0.29 14.31
C ALA A 204 -19.97 0.58 15.07
N GLY A 205 -18.67 0.34 14.89
CA GLY A 205 -17.62 1.18 15.48
C GLY A 205 -17.63 2.58 14.87
N ALA A 206 -17.39 3.59 15.72
CA ALA A 206 -17.47 5.01 15.34
C ALA A 206 -16.22 5.50 14.58
N ASP A 207 -15.10 4.83 14.71
CA ASP A 207 -13.83 5.25 14.14
C ASP A 207 -13.80 5.09 12.62
N PRO A 208 -13.27 6.07 11.88
CA PRO A 208 -13.20 6.01 10.43
C PRO A 208 -12.26 4.89 9.96
N PRO A 209 -12.60 4.17 8.88
CA PRO A 209 -11.72 3.16 8.32
C PRO A 209 -10.44 3.79 7.75
N ALA A 210 -9.31 3.14 7.98
CA ALA A 210 -8.02 3.55 7.45
C ALA A 210 -7.13 2.35 7.14
N ALA A 211 -6.19 2.54 6.21
CA ALA A 211 -5.22 1.52 5.81
C ALA A 211 -3.79 2.04 5.95
N LEU A 212 -2.93 1.21 6.51
CA LEU A 212 -1.52 1.46 6.71
C LEU A 212 -0.72 0.49 5.84
N PHE A 213 0.23 1.01 5.07
CA PHE A 213 1.04 0.22 4.14
C PHE A 213 2.51 0.24 4.54
N HIS A 214 3.14 -0.95 4.50
CA HIS A 214 4.57 -1.10 4.69
C HIS A 214 5.20 -1.86 3.53
N TYR A 215 6.36 -1.40 3.08
CA TYR A 215 7.15 -2.05 2.04
C TYR A 215 8.23 -2.94 2.66
N SER A 216 8.49 -4.09 2.03
CA SER A 216 9.65 -4.93 2.32
C SER A 216 10.25 -5.55 1.06
N GLY A 217 11.53 -5.87 1.09
CA GLY A 217 12.22 -6.50 -0.04
C GLY A 217 11.84 -7.95 -0.27
N ASP A 218 11.25 -8.61 0.71
CA ASP A 218 10.84 -10.02 0.66
C ASP A 218 9.60 -10.28 1.53
N ARG A 219 9.17 -11.56 1.62
CA ARG A 219 7.99 -12.00 2.40
C ARG A 219 8.35 -12.65 3.74
N ARG A 220 9.45 -12.31 4.39
CA ARG A 220 9.81 -12.93 5.65
C ARG A 220 8.92 -12.48 6.80
N GLY A 221 8.73 -13.37 7.78
CA GLY A 221 7.90 -13.09 8.96
C GLY A 221 8.45 -11.99 9.88
N GLU A 222 9.75 -11.65 9.79
CA GLU A 222 10.37 -10.55 10.53
C GLU A 222 9.72 -9.19 10.23
N HIS A 223 9.22 -9.00 9.01
CA HIS A 223 8.56 -7.74 8.62
C HIS A 223 7.25 -7.49 9.39
N PRO A 224 6.24 -8.39 9.35
CA PRO A 224 5.03 -8.17 10.15
C PRO A 224 5.31 -8.17 11.65
N GLN A 225 6.34 -8.88 12.15
CA GLN A 225 6.76 -8.79 13.54
C GLN A 225 7.24 -7.39 13.91
N ALA A 226 8.05 -6.75 13.04
CA ALA A 226 8.51 -5.38 13.24
C ALA A 226 7.36 -4.36 13.12
N HIS A 227 6.48 -4.52 12.11
CA HIS A 227 5.35 -3.61 11.89
C HIS A 227 4.39 -3.58 13.08
N LEU A 228 4.12 -4.74 13.69
CA LEU A 228 3.17 -4.90 14.79
C LEU A 228 3.86 -5.06 16.15
N ALA A 229 5.14 -4.68 16.27
CA ALA A 229 5.92 -4.89 17.50
C ALA A 229 5.29 -4.27 18.74
N SER A 230 4.70 -3.08 18.62
CA SER A 230 4.05 -2.33 19.70
C SER A 230 2.53 -2.56 19.82
N TRP A 231 1.95 -3.39 18.94
CA TRP A 231 0.51 -3.60 18.89
C TRP A 231 0.08 -4.91 19.53
N SER A 232 -1.12 -4.93 20.10
CA SER A 232 -1.81 -6.12 20.63
C SER A 232 -3.28 -6.07 20.25
N GLY A 233 -3.92 -7.24 20.08
CA GLY A 233 -5.32 -7.30 19.67
C GLY A 233 -5.63 -8.52 18.80
N ILE A 234 -6.65 -8.42 17.94
CA ILE A 234 -7.06 -9.48 17.03
C ILE A 234 -6.56 -9.18 15.63
N LEU A 235 -5.69 -10.03 15.09
CA LEU A 235 -5.24 -9.93 13.70
C LEU A 235 -6.03 -10.90 12.82
N GLN A 236 -6.85 -10.36 11.94
CA GLN A 236 -7.58 -11.11 10.94
C GLN A 236 -6.79 -11.13 9.63
N ALA A 237 -6.26 -12.29 9.27
CA ALA A 237 -5.39 -12.44 8.11
C ALA A 237 -5.64 -13.78 7.39
N ASP A 238 -4.96 -13.98 6.26
CA ASP A 238 -4.81 -15.30 5.68
C ASP A 238 -3.91 -16.19 6.59
N ALA A 239 -3.88 -17.47 6.32
CA ALA A 239 -3.07 -18.42 7.10
C ALA A 239 -1.59 -18.40 6.70
N TYR A 240 -1.02 -17.24 6.40
CA TYR A 240 0.39 -17.13 6.07
C TYR A 240 1.27 -17.48 7.27
N GLY A 241 2.23 -18.41 7.07
CA GLY A 241 3.08 -18.91 8.16
C GLY A 241 3.99 -17.85 8.81
N GLY A 242 4.31 -16.76 8.10
CA GLY A 242 5.12 -15.67 8.63
C GLY A 242 4.47 -14.87 9.75
N TYR A 243 3.15 -15.00 9.94
CA TYR A 243 2.45 -14.43 11.10
C TYR A 243 2.57 -15.28 12.38
N GLY A 244 3.04 -16.53 12.27
CA GLY A 244 3.06 -17.47 13.41
C GLY A 244 3.75 -16.94 14.66
N GLU A 245 4.86 -16.22 14.51
CA GLU A 245 5.59 -15.64 15.64
C GLU A 245 4.80 -14.53 16.36
N LEU A 246 3.87 -13.86 15.68
CA LEU A 246 3.00 -12.84 16.28
C LEU A 246 2.01 -13.44 17.29
N TYR A 247 1.65 -14.72 17.13
CA TYR A 247 0.66 -15.42 17.94
C TYR A 247 1.27 -16.19 19.12
N ARG A 248 2.59 -16.05 19.37
CA ARG A 248 3.26 -16.72 20.49
C ARG A 248 2.75 -16.22 21.83
N GLU A 249 2.62 -17.14 22.77
CA GLU A 249 2.34 -16.84 24.16
C GLU A 249 3.47 -15.99 24.79
N GLY A 250 3.11 -15.13 25.74
CA GLY A 250 4.06 -14.28 26.44
C GLY A 250 4.62 -13.10 25.61
N ARG A 251 4.06 -12.82 24.43
CA ARG A 251 4.46 -11.68 23.61
C ARG A 251 4.19 -10.34 24.34
N MET A 252 5.14 -9.41 24.26
CA MET A 252 4.99 -8.03 24.73
C MET A 252 4.70 -7.08 23.55
N PRO A 253 3.88 -6.01 23.71
CA PRO A 253 3.25 -5.51 24.94
C PRO A 253 1.99 -6.26 25.37
N GLY A 254 1.50 -7.19 24.54
CA GLY A 254 0.33 -8.01 24.83
C GLY A 254 0.10 -9.05 23.73
N PRO A 255 -0.87 -9.95 23.90
CA PRO A 255 -1.13 -11.01 22.93
C PRO A 255 -1.70 -10.45 21.62
N ILE A 256 -1.36 -11.13 20.53
CA ILE A 256 -2.08 -11.01 19.25
C ILE A 256 -2.83 -12.33 19.02
N PHE A 257 -4.13 -12.25 18.85
CA PHE A 257 -4.99 -13.38 18.61
C PHE A 257 -5.26 -13.54 17.11
N GLU A 258 -5.00 -14.73 16.59
CA GLU A 258 -5.29 -15.05 15.19
C GLU A 258 -6.80 -15.13 14.97
N ALA A 259 -7.34 -14.50 13.90
CA ALA A 259 -8.69 -14.72 13.39
C ALA A 259 -8.62 -15.16 11.92
N GLY A 260 -9.25 -16.30 11.61
CA GLY A 260 -9.20 -16.90 10.27
C GLY A 260 -10.14 -16.20 9.28
N CYS A 261 -9.85 -16.37 7.99
CA CYS A 261 -10.67 -15.86 6.90
C CYS A 261 -11.45 -17.02 6.24
N PHE A 262 -12.76 -17.08 6.46
CA PHE A 262 -13.64 -18.08 5.84
C PHE A 262 -13.71 -17.93 4.31
N ALA A 263 -13.55 -16.73 3.77
CA ALA A 263 -13.52 -16.55 2.31
C ALA A 263 -12.33 -17.29 1.67
N HIS A 264 -11.15 -17.27 2.31
CA HIS A 264 -9.98 -18.04 1.86
C HIS A 264 -10.18 -19.55 2.00
N ALA A 265 -10.77 -20.01 3.10
CA ALA A 265 -11.12 -21.41 3.28
C ALA A 265 -12.14 -21.89 2.24
N ARG A 266 -13.21 -21.12 2.06
CA ARG A 266 -14.27 -21.40 1.05
C ARG A 266 -13.70 -21.49 -0.36
N ARG A 267 -12.78 -20.59 -0.74
CA ARG A 267 -12.16 -20.59 -2.07
C ARG A 267 -11.44 -21.91 -2.36
N LYS A 268 -10.71 -22.47 -1.37
CA LYS A 268 -10.02 -23.75 -1.54
C LYS A 268 -11.00 -24.91 -1.86
N PHE A 269 -12.15 -24.94 -1.21
CA PHE A 269 -13.19 -25.92 -1.51
C PHE A 269 -13.88 -25.62 -2.85
N PHE A 270 -14.15 -24.35 -3.13
CA PHE A 270 -14.82 -23.93 -4.37
C PHE A 270 -14.00 -24.29 -5.62
N GLU A 271 -12.68 -24.12 -5.58
CA GLU A 271 -11.76 -24.53 -6.64
C GLU A 271 -11.80 -26.05 -6.87
N LEU A 272 -11.88 -26.84 -5.81
CA LEU A 272 -12.00 -28.31 -5.89
C LEU A 272 -13.39 -28.77 -6.35
N ALA A 273 -14.43 -28.03 -6.03
CA ALA A 273 -15.79 -28.31 -6.52
C ALA A 273 -15.94 -28.08 -8.03
N ASP A 274 -15.03 -27.30 -8.67
CA ASP A 274 -15.01 -26.97 -10.10
C ASP A 274 -16.36 -26.50 -10.65
N VAL A 275 -17.13 -25.76 -9.86
CA VAL A 275 -18.48 -25.32 -10.19
C VAL A 275 -18.49 -24.48 -11.48
N GLU A 276 -17.49 -23.59 -11.65
CA GLU A 276 -17.37 -22.75 -12.84
C GLU A 276 -16.92 -23.55 -14.08
N GLY A 277 -15.96 -24.47 -13.92
CA GLY A 277 -15.51 -25.35 -15.00
C GLY A 277 -16.61 -26.26 -15.50
N ALA A 278 -17.41 -26.82 -14.58
CA ALA A 278 -18.59 -27.62 -14.91
C ALA A 278 -19.65 -26.80 -15.66
N ALA A 279 -19.91 -25.54 -15.24
CA ALA A 279 -20.86 -24.64 -15.92
C ALA A 279 -20.39 -24.27 -17.34
N ARG A 280 -19.09 -23.94 -17.51
CA ARG A 280 -18.50 -23.63 -18.83
C ARG A 280 -18.51 -24.83 -19.77
N LYS A 281 -18.20 -26.05 -19.27
CA LYS A 281 -18.28 -27.28 -20.06
C LYS A 281 -19.74 -27.57 -20.50
N LYS A 282 -20.68 -27.42 -19.57
CA LYS A 282 -22.11 -27.56 -19.87
C LYS A 282 -22.61 -26.60 -20.94
N SER A 283 -22.14 -25.32 -20.90
CA SER A 283 -22.49 -24.33 -21.93
C SER A 283 -21.91 -24.64 -23.31
N ARG A 284 -20.84 -25.44 -23.39
CA ARG A 284 -20.17 -25.88 -24.65
C ARG A 284 -20.68 -27.27 -25.13
N GLY A 285 -21.65 -27.87 -24.43
CA GLY A 285 -22.11 -29.22 -24.76
C GLY A 285 -21.11 -30.33 -24.42
N GLU A 286 -20.05 -30.04 -23.65
CA GLU A 286 -19.08 -31.01 -23.22
C GLU A 286 -19.55 -31.73 -21.95
N ARG A 287 -19.08 -32.97 -21.71
CA ARG A 287 -19.34 -33.68 -20.45
C ARG A 287 -18.73 -32.88 -19.30
N SER A 288 -19.53 -32.48 -18.31
CA SER A 288 -19.05 -31.83 -17.11
C SER A 288 -18.06 -32.74 -16.36
N GLY A 289 -16.93 -32.17 -15.89
CA GLY A 289 -16.01 -32.88 -15.02
C GLY A 289 -16.70 -33.31 -13.71
N VAL A 290 -16.09 -34.24 -12.99
CA VAL A 290 -16.59 -34.70 -11.68
C VAL A 290 -16.56 -33.54 -10.72
N ILE A 291 -17.71 -33.02 -10.31
CA ILE A 291 -17.83 -32.13 -9.17
C ILE A 291 -17.52 -32.98 -7.93
N TYR A 292 -16.56 -32.58 -7.11
CA TYR A 292 -16.31 -33.25 -5.83
C TYR A 292 -17.46 -32.92 -4.86
N PRO A 293 -18.40 -33.87 -4.56
CA PRO A 293 -19.59 -33.59 -3.74
C PRO A 293 -19.21 -33.06 -2.36
N ILE A 294 -18.15 -33.63 -1.75
CA ILE A 294 -17.65 -33.20 -0.43
C ILE A 294 -17.15 -31.74 -0.45
N ALA A 295 -16.47 -31.30 -1.53
CA ALA A 295 -16.03 -29.92 -1.65
C ALA A 295 -17.22 -28.96 -1.82
N LEU A 296 -18.23 -29.35 -2.60
CA LEU A 296 -19.46 -28.56 -2.77
C LEU A 296 -20.23 -28.45 -1.45
N GLU A 297 -20.37 -29.54 -0.70
CA GLU A 297 -21.02 -29.53 0.62
C GLU A 297 -20.26 -28.63 1.61
N ALA A 298 -18.93 -28.65 1.62
CA ALA A 298 -18.12 -27.74 2.45
C ALA A 298 -18.43 -26.26 2.10
N VAL A 299 -18.54 -25.94 0.81
CA VAL A 299 -18.94 -24.58 0.36
C VAL A 299 -20.31 -24.21 0.90
N GLN A 300 -21.32 -25.10 0.77
CA GLN A 300 -22.68 -24.82 1.23
C GLN A 300 -22.76 -24.63 2.75
N ARG A 301 -22.05 -25.44 3.53
CA ARG A 301 -21.97 -25.29 4.98
C ARG A 301 -21.31 -23.97 5.42
N ILE A 302 -20.28 -23.52 4.70
CA ILE A 302 -19.65 -22.23 4.95
C ILE A 302 -20.58 -21.10 4.52
N ASP A 303 -21.33 -21.25 3.42
CA ASP A 303 -22.28 -20.24 2.93
C ASP A 303 -23.41 -19.99 3.94
N ALA A 304 -23.88 -21.03 4.66
CA ALA A 304 -24.86 -20.86 5.72
C ALA A 304 -24.39 -19.92 6.83
N LEU A 305 -23.09 -19.96 7.19
CA LEU A 305 -22.50 -19.01 8.15
C LEU A 305 -22.48 -17.58 7.58
N PHE A 306 -22.19 -17.43 6.29
CA PHE A 306 -22.22 -16.11 5.63
C PHE A 306 -23.64 -15.54 5.53
N ASP A 307 -24.66 -16.37 5.42
CA ASP A 307 -26.07 -15.93 5.37
C ASP A 307 -26.47 -15.29 6.71
N ILE A 308 -26.12 -15.92 7.82
CA ILE A 308 -26.34 -15.38 9.17
C ILE A 308 -25.56 -14.05 9.33
N GLU A 309 -24.30 -14.03 8.94
CA GLU A 309 -23.43 -12.85 9.08
C GLU A 309 -23.96 -11.64 8.28
N ARG A 310 -24.59 -11.84 7.12
CA ARG A 310 -25.20 -10.75 6.36
C ARG A 310 -26.32 -10.04 7.11
N ALA A 311 -27.06 -10.74 7.96
CA ALA A 311 -28.15 -10.17 8.75
C ALA A 311 -27.66 -9.23 9.86
N VAL A 312 -26.43 -9.44 10.38
CA VAL A 312 -25.88 -8.65 11.49
C VAL A 312 -24.73 -7.73 11.11
N ASN A 313 -24.45 -7.60 9.83
CA ASN A 313 -23.41 -6.69 9.37
C ASN A 313 -23.83 -5.23 9.62
N GLY A 314 -23.03 -4.49 10.40
CA GLY A 314 -23.32 -3.13 10.83
C GLY A 314 -24.07 -3.04 12.18
N SER A 315 -24.42 -4.16 12.80
CA SER A 315 -24.91 -4.19 14.20
C SER A 315 -23.73 -4.10 15.18
N SER A 316 -24.03 -3.76 16.43
CA SER A 316 -23.02 -3.69 17.49
C SER A 316 -22.30 -5.04 17.71
N ALA A 317 -21.08 -5.00 18.26
CA ALA A 317 -20.33 -6.21 18.57
C ALA A 317 -21.11 -7.17 19.50
N ALA A 318 -21.89 -6.63 20.45
CA ALA A 318 -22.70 -7.42 21.37
C ALA A 318 -23.85 -8.14 20.64
N GLU A 319 -24.57 -7.44 19.77
CA GLU A 319 -25.67 -8.03 18.98
C GLU A 319 -25.15 -9.10 18.01
N ARG A 320 -24.01 -8.83 17.35
CA ARG A 320 -23.36 -9.82 16.48
C ARG A 320 -22.97 -11.07 17.25
N LEU A 321 -22.37 -10.90 18.43
CA LEU A 321 -21.97 -12.02 19.28
C LEU A 321 -23.18 -12.86 19.70
N ALA A 322 -24.27 -12.21 20.19
CA ALA A 322 -25.48 -12.90 20.62
C ALA A 322 -26.09 -13.74 19.50
N LEU A 323 -26.28 -13.16 18.32
CA LEU A 323 -26.87 -13.89 17.18
C LEU A 323 -25.98 -15.04 16.70
N ARG A 324 -24.65 -14.87 16.70
CA ARG A 324 -23.71 -15.90 16.31
C ARG A 324 -23.70 -17.07 17.29
N GLN A 325 -23.79 -16.81 18.58
CA GLN A 325 -23.94 -17.85 19.60
C GLN A 325 -25.25 -18.60 19.48
N GLU A 326 -26.34 -17.91 19.13
CA GLU A 326 -27.65 -18.52 18.92
C GLU A 326 -27.72 -19.36 17.65
N GLN A 327 -27.23 -18.84 16.51
CA GLN A 327 -27.48 -19.44 15.18
C GLN A 327 -26.24 -20.06 14.52
N SER A 328 -25.03 -19.50 14.74
CA SER A 328 -23.82 -19.97 14.05
C SER A 328 -23.08 -21.04 14.84
N ALA A 329 -23.21 -21.09 16.16
CA ALA A 329 -22.42 -22.00 17.01
C ALA A 329 -22.70 -23.48 16.68
N SER A 330 -23.95 -23.88 16.53
CA SER A 330 -24.34 -25.25 16.14
C SER A 330 -23.80 -25.61 14.75
N LEU A 331 -23.98 -24.71 13.76
CA LEU A 331 -23.51 -24.93 12.39
C LEU A 331 -21.98 -25.08 12.33
N LEU A 332 -21.25 -24.28 13.12
CA LEU A 332 -19.80 -24.38 13.19
C LEU A 332 -19.33 -25.67 13.84
N ALA A 333 -20.01 -26.14 14.90
CA ALA A 333 -19.73 -27.42 15.54
C ALA A 333 -20.00 -28.61 14.60
N GLU A 334 -21.12 -28.57 13.86
CA GLU A 334 -21.44 -29.56 12.84
C GLU A 334 -20.41 -29.57 11.70
N LEU A 335 -19.98 -28.38 11.25
CA LEU A 335 -18.93 -28.26 10.22
C LEU A 335 -17.62 -28.89 10.71
N HIS A 336 -17.22 -28.65 11.96
CA HIS A 336 -16.02 -29.25 12.55
C HIS A 336 -16.09 -30.78 12.56
N ALA A 337 -17.17 -31.32 13.11
CA ALA A 337 -17.38 -32.76 13.20
C ALA A 337 -17.38 -33.41 11.80
N TRP A 338 -18.08 -32.80 10.86
CA TRP A 338 -18.16 -33.29 9.49
C TRP A 338 -16.81 -33.22 8.77
N LEU A 339 -16.05 -32.10 8.86
CA LEU A 339 -14.71 -31.99 8.28
C LEU A 339 -13.76 -33.04 8.86
N THR A 340 -13.83 -33.28 10.16
CA THR A 340 -13.01 -34.31 10.86
C THR A 340 -13.33 -35.72 10.35
N GLU A 341 -14.62 -36.03 10.19
CA GLU A 341 -15.07 -37.30 9.63
C GLU A 341 -14.58 -37.49 8.19
N GLN A 342 -14.76 -36.45 7.33
CA GLN A 342 -14.32 -36.54 5.94
C GLN A 342 -12.79 -36.67 5.82
N LEU A 343 -12.03 -35.98 6.68
CA LEU A 343 -10.57 -36.10 6.71
C LEU A 343 -10.10 -37.52 6.99
N GLY A 344 -10.80 -38.24 7.90
CA GLY A 344 -10.51 -39.64 8.22
C GLY A 344 -10.67 -40.60 7.03
N LYS A 345 -11.41 -40.22 6.01
CA LYS A 345 -11.67 -41.01 4.80
C LYS A 345 -10.68 -40.73 3.65
N LEU A 346 -9.78 -39.76 3.81
CA LEU A 346 -8.92 -39.26 2.75
C LEU A 346 -7.44 -39.57 2.99
N SER A 347 -6.71 -39.79 1.91
CA SER A 347 -5.24 -39.87 1.98
C SER A 347 -4.62 -38.52 2.32
N ARG A 348 -3.48 -38.49 3.01
CA ARG A 348 -2.77 -37.25 3.43
C ARG A 348 -2.44 -36.32 2.26
N ASN A 349 -2.19 -36.85 1.08
CA ASN A 349 -1.77 -36.07 -0.09
C ASN A 349 -2.95 -35.59 -0.94
N HIS A 350 -4.18 -35.98 -0.63
CA HIS A 350 -5.35 -35.58 -1.36
C HIS A 350 -5.60 -34.08 -1.22
N ASP A 351 -5.94 -33.36 -2.30
CA ASP A 351 -6.11 -31.91 -2.27
C ASP A 351 -7.24 -31.47 -1.35
N LEU A 352 -8.33 -32.25 -1.29
CA LEU A 352 -9.39 -32.03 -0.33
C LEU A 352 -8.92 -32.17 1.12
N ALA A 353 -8.00 -33.12 1.42
CA ALA A 353 -7.41 -33.24 2.76
C ALA A 353 -6.56 -32.01 3.11
N LYS A 354 -5.87 -31.41 2.14
CA LYS A 354 -5.13 -30.14 2.34
C LYS A 354 -6.09 -28.99 2.65
N ALA A 355 -7.21 -28.88 1.92
CA ALA A 355 -8.23 -27.85 2.17
C ALA A 355 -8.88 -27.99 3.54
N ILE A 356 -9.22 -29.22 3.96
CA ILE A 356 -9.76 -29.51 5.30
C ILE A 356 -8.73 -29.18 6.38
N ASN A 357 -7.48 -29.63 6.23
CA ASN A 357 -6.41 -29.34 7.17
C ASN A 357 -6.08 -27.85 7.31
N TYR A 358 -6.31 -27.05 6.27
CA TYR A 358 -6.17 -25.60 6.35
C TYR A 358 -7.07 -24.99 7.43
N MET A 359 -8.30 -25.48 7.58
CA MET A 359 -9.24 -25.06 8.63
C MET A 359 -8.96 -25.74 9.98
N LEU A 360 -8.89 -27.08 10.00
CA LEU A 360 -8.82 -27.84 11.25
C LEU A 360 -7.56 -27.54 12.07
N ARG A 361 -6.41 -27.31 11.44
CA ARG A 361 -5.16 -26.93 12.14
C ARG A 361 -5.23 -25.56 12.80
N ARG A 362 -6.14 -24.71 12.40
CA ARG A 362 -6.35 -23.36 12.92
C ARG A 362 -7.77 -23.14 13.41
N TRP A 363 -8.40 -24.22 13.90
CA TRP A 363 -9.81 -24.16 14.26
C TRP A 363 -10.13 -23.06 15.27
N ALA A 364 -9.27 -22.84 16.26
CA ALA A 364 -9.41 -21.74 17.22
C ALA A 364 -9.46 -20.36 16.56
N ALA A 365 -8.72 -20.14 15.45
CA ALA A 365 -8.79 -18.91 14.70
C ALA A 365 -10.10 -18.78 13.90
N PHE A 366 -10.63 -19.88 13.39
CA PHE A 366 -11.92 -19.90 12.69
C PHE A 366 -13.12 -19.84 13.63
N SER A 367 -13.02 -20.31 14.88
CA SER A 367 -14.10 -20.21 15.86
C SER A 367 -14.14 -18.88 16.63
N ARG A 368 -13.10 -18.07 16.57
CA ARG A 368 -12.96 -16.83 17.35
C ARG A 368 -14.11 -15.82 17.17
N PHE A 369 -14.79 -15.81 16.02
CA PHE A 369 -15.92 -14.94 15.79
C PHE A 369 -17.14 -15.27 16.67
N LEU A 370 -17.18 -16.47 17.28
CA LEU A 370 -18.17 -16.85 18.28
C LEU A 370 -17.84 -16.34 19.69
N ASP A 371 -16.59 -15.89 19.92
CA ASP A 371 -16.12 -15.37 21.20
C ASP A 371 -16.05 -13.84 21.19
N ASP A 372 -15.92 -13.23 20.01
CA ASP A 372 -15.77 -11.79 19.87
C ASP A 372 -16.56 -11.25 18.66
N GLY A 373 -17.57 -10.40 18.94
CA GLY A 373 -18.42 -9.81 17.93
C GLY A 373 -17.73 -8.87 16.95
N ARG A 374 -16.51 -8.39 17.24
CA ARG A 374 -15.71 -7.53 16.38
C ARG A 374 -15.06 -8.30 15.23
N VAL A 375 -14.85 -9.61 15.37
CA VAL A 375 -14.26 -10.45 14.32
C VAL A 375 -15.18 -10.53 13.11
N CYS A 376 -14.65 -10.40 11.90
CA CYS A 376 -15.37 -10.62 10.66
C CYS A 376 -15.15 -12.04 10.13
N LEU A 377 -16.04 -12.57 9.30
CA LEU A 377 -15.81 -13.86 8.62
C LEU A 377 -14.80 -13.74 7.48
N THR A 378 -14.54 -12.52 6.99
CA THR A 378 -13.67 -12.30 5.82
C THR A 378 -12.56 -11.30 6.12
N ASN A 379 -11.47 -11.43 5.35
CA ASN A 379 -10.38 -10.43 5.31
C ASN A 379 -10.52 -9.44 4.14
N ASN A 380 -11.72 -9.29 3.59
CA ASN A 380 -11.97 -8.49 2.39
C ASN A 380 -11.60 -7.00 2.54
N ALA A 381 -11.53 -6.46 3.77
CA ALA A 381 -11.09 -5.09 4.00
C ALA A 381 -9.63 -4.89 3.56
N ALA A 382 -8.74 -5.81 3.94
CA ALA A 382 -7.34 -5.79 3.50
C ALA A 382 -7.21 -6.03 1.99
N GLU A 383 -7.95 -7.00 1.44
CA GLU A 383 -7.95 -7.26 -0.01
C GLU A 383 -8.41 -6.04 -0.81
N ARG A 384 -9.46 -5.33 -0.35
CA ARG A 384 -9.94 -4.09 -0.99
C ARG A 384 -8.88 -2.99 -0.94
N ALA A 385 -8.20 -2.82 0.20
CA ALA A 385 -7.14 -1.82 0.35
C ALA A 385 -5.95 -2.10 -0.59
N LEU A 386 -5.62 -3.37 -0.82
CA LEU A 386 -4.54 -3.76 -1.74
C LEU A 386 -4.90 -3.57 -3.22
N ARG A 387 -6.18 -3.47 -3.60
CA ARG A 387 -6.58 -3.37 -5.03
C ARG A 387 -5.95 -2.22 -5.79
N CYS A 388 -5.64 -1.11 -5.10
CA CYS A 388 -4.96 0.02 -5.73
C CYS A 388 -3.58 -0.36 -6.30
N VAL A 389 -2.89 -1.35 -5.72
CA VAL A 389 -1.54 -1.76 -6.16
C VAL A 389 -1.58 -2.58 -7.46
N PRO A 390 -2.39 -3.65 -7.60
CA PRO A 390 -2.54 -4.39 -8.85
C PRO A 390 -3.04 -3.55 -10.03
N LEU A 391 -3.91 -2.55 -9.79
CA LEU A 391 -4.37 -1.64 -10.84
C LEU A 391 -3.22 -0.81 -11.44
N GLY A 392 -2.24 -0.42 -10.63
CA GLY A 392 -1.06 0.30 -11.09
C GLY A 392 0.00 -0.56 -11.81
N ARG A 393 -0.20 -1.89 -11.89
CA ARG A 393 0.74 -2.81 -12.56
C ARG A 393 0.45 -3.05 -14.04
N LYS A 394 -0.72 -2.64 -14.55
CA LYS A 394 -1.15 -2.87 -15.93
C LYS A 394 -0.68 -1.77 -16.86
#